data_d43f576bc632164cf19c5008c4dad451
#
_entry.id   d43f576bc632164cf19c5008c4dad451
#
_cell.length_a   1.000
_cell.length_b   1.000
_cell.length_c   1.000
_cell.angle_alpha   90.00
_cell.angle_beta   90.00
_cell.angle_gamma   90.00
#
_symmetry.space_group_name_H-M   'P 1'
#
loop_
_entity.id
_entity.type
_entity.pdbx_description
1 polymer ?
#
loop_
_entity_poly.entity_id
_entity_poly.type
_entity_poly.pdbx_seq_one_letter_code
_entity_poly.pdbx_strand_id
1 'polypeptide(L)'
;MRIARPELIAGLCALIAIAGCAAANTGTTSTSTSTSTTAAASTTNTLASLHAYTNPTGDVATYISAGSLDLTTPFFQSLGTNGRTCNTCHQPAQGMSVNVTAIQALFASSGGADPLFAPIDGANCPSGATGNTAAHSLLLNNGLFRIAITLPATAQFKLTVLSDPYGCAVSVNSSGQQVVSVYRRPLAATSVNYLSAVMWDTRETVSSLATASTFQANLAGDLSQQAIDATTNHAQATTNPTAAQLASIIDLEQGIYTAQFDDTLAGSLSANGATGGPANLAAVNYYPGINDSLGNDPTGAPFNPQSMSLYKAWANSTNTQQASIARGQNIFNTAPLTITNAPGIAGTVPHASCSFCHDTPNIGSRSVNVPIDTGTAHNAAAEADPNVIAGLAALSVPSLPVYQITGCTNPVTHLPVTYTTSDPGLGLFSGLCSDISRTQAPSLRGLAARAPYFHGGSAASLAQVVAFYNARFQMNLNPGQQADLVNFLNAL
;
A
#
# COMPACT_ATOMS: atom_id res chain seq x y z
N MET A 1 14.30 -57.73 8.25
CA MET A 1 14.66 -58.24 9.58
C MET A 1 14.19 -57.21 10.61
N ARG A 2 13.18 -57.59 11.39
CA ARG A 2 12.62 -57.07 12.68
C ARG A 2 12.65 -55.55 12.91
N ILE A 3 11.50 -54.83 12.88
CA ILE A 3 10.38 -54.67 13.84
C ILE A 3 10.88 -54.28 15.26
N ALA A 4 10.52 -53.06 15.71
CA ALA A 4 9.87 -52.79 16.98
C ALA A 4 9.43 -51.30 17.09
N ARG A 5 8.13 -51.12 17.28
CA ARG A 5 7.41 -50.05 18.04
C ARG A 5 7.14 -50.66 19.43
N PRO A 6 6.47 -49.94 20.37
CA PRO A 6 6.25 -48.54 20.74
C PRO A 6 6.55 -48.33 22.23
N GLU A 7 6.24 -47.17 22.80
CA GLU A 7 5.34 -47.05 23.98
C GLU A 7 4.95 -45.62 24.33
N LEU A 8 3.66 -45.48 24.62
CA LEU A 8 3.01 -44.35 25.29
C LEU A 8 3.40 -44.27 26.76
N ILE A 9 3.57 -43.05 27.33
CA ILE A 9 3.35 -42.81 28.77
C ILE A 9 2.48 -41.54 28.91
N ALA A 10 1.29 -41.74 29.48
CA ALA A 10 0.42 -40.73 30.04
C ALA A 10 0.76 -40.56 31.53
N GLY A 11 0.66 -39.36 32.05
CA GLY A 11 0.81 -39.06 33.49
C GLY A 11 0.42 -37.61 33.71
N LEU A 12 -0.72 -37.37 34.09
CA LEU A 12 -1.42 -37.20 35.35
C LEU A 12 -1.11 -35.89 36.08
N CYS A 13 -2.15 -35.09 36.25
CA CYS A 13 -2.27 -33.81 37.00
C CYS A 13 -1.80 -33.92 38.46
N ALA A 14 -1.22 -32.82 38.95
CA ALA A 14 -1.29 -32.51 40.38
C ALA A 14 -1.56 -31.00 40.59
N LEU A 15 -2.74 -30.70 41.12
CA LEU A 15 -3.08 -29.41 41.77
C LEU A 15 -2.34 -29.30 43.09
N ILE A 16 -1.70 -28.15 43.31
CA ILE A 16 -1.37 -27.71 44.67
C ILE A 16 -1.90 -26.28 44.87
N ALA A 17 -2.92 -26.16 45.70
CA ALA A 17 -3.39 -24.89 46.23
C ALA A 17 -2.56 -24.54 47.49
N ILE A 18 -2.00 -23.36 47.58
CA ILE A 18 -1.52 -22.77 48.82
C ILE A 18 -2.14 -21.39 49.00
N ALA A 19 -2.95 -21.26 50.02
CA ALA A 19 -3.47 -20.01 50.54
C ALA A 19 -2.45 -19.38 51.50
N GLY A 20 -2.34 -18.07 51.53
CA GLY A 20 -1.55 -17.39 52.57
C GLY A 20 -1.54 -15.88 52.46
N CYS A 21 -2.44 -15.26 53.22
CA CYS A 21 -2.38 -13.98 53.93
C CYS A 21 -1.91 -12.66 53.29
N ALA A 22 -2.80 -11.69 53.48
CA ALA A 22 -2.76 -10.27 53.20
C ALA A 22 -1.71 -9.48 54.02
N ALA A 23 -1.15 -8.45 53.38
CA ALA A 23 -0.74 -7.22 54.03
C ALA A 23 -1.07 -6.04 53.14
N ALA A 24 -1.87 -5.12 53.66
CA ALA A 24 -2.26 -3.89 52.99
C ALA A 24 -1.08 -2.91 52.92
N ASN A 25 -0.85 -2.33 51.73
CA ASN A 25 -0.11 -1.07 51.64
C ASN A 25 -0.78 -0.18 50.58
N THR A 26 -1.24 0.98 51.05
CA THR A 26 -1.93 2.01 50.29
C THR A 26 -0.93 2.78 49.42
N GLY A 27 -0.93 2.53 48.14
CA GLY A 27 -0.25 3.35 47.15
C GLY A 27 -1.16 3.52 45.96
N THR A 28 -1.67 4.74 45.76
CA THR A 28 -2.44 5.12 44.58
C THR A 28 -1.58 5.05 43.33
N THR A 29 -1.71 3.96 42.59
CA THR A 29 -1.20 3.83 41.23
C THR A 29 -2.39 3.80 40.29
N SER A 30 -2.49 4.81 39.44
CA SER A 30 -3.40 4.82 38.30
C SER A 30 -2.99 3.73 37.29
N THR A 31 -3.66 2.60 37.39
CA THR A 31 -3.55 1.49 36.44
C THR A 31 -4.36 1.85 35.18
N SER A 32 -3.68 2.18 34.11
CA SER A 32 -4.25 2.11 32.74
C SER A 32 -4.44 0.62 32.43
N THR A 33 -5.66 0.14 32.57
CA THR A 33 -6.06 -1.20 32.15
C THR A 33 -6.14 -1.21 30.62
N SER A 34 -5.12 -1.74 29.95
CA SER A 34 -5.21 -2.14 28.56
C SER A 34 -6.08 -3.40 28.50
N THR A 35 -7.36 -3.22 28.26
CA THR A 35 -8.26 -4.32 27.90
C THR A 35 -7.98 -4.72 26.45
N SER A 36 -7.25 -5.82 26.25
CA SER A 36 -7.24 -6.50 24.97
C SER A 36 -8.63 -7.13 24.77
N THR A 37 -9.49 -6.43 24.07
CA THR A 37 -10.76 -6.98 23.63
C THR A 37 -10.51 -7.78 22.34
N THR A 38 -10.50 -9.11 22.47
CA THR A 38 -10.89 -10.00 21.36
C THR A 38 -12.23 -9.48 20.83
N ALA A 39 -12.28 -9.20 19.53
CA ALA A 39 -13.45 -8.64 18.89
C ALA A 39 -14.67 -9.56 19.07
N ALA A 40 -15.46 -9.26 20.11
CA ALA A 40 -16.86 -9.67 20.13
C ALA A 40 -17.55 -8.87 19.03
N ALA A 41 -18.36 -9.54 18.21
CA ALA A 41 -19.16 -8.90 17.16
C ALA A 41 -19.91 -7.71 17.79
N SER A 42 -19.52 -6.49 17.43
CA SER A 42 -20.18 -5.29 17.86
C SER A 42 -21.61 -5.31 17.33
N THR A 43 -22.58 -5.26 18.20
CA THR A 43 -24.01 -5.09 17.85
C THR A 43 -24.32 -3.64 17.42
N THR A 44 -23.33 -2.76 17.38
CA THR A 44 -23.46 -1.39 16.90
C THR A 44 -23.01 -1.29 15.47
N ASN A 45 -23.87 -0.73 14.60
CA ASN A 45 -23.56 -0.47 13.18
C ASN A 45 -22.62 0.76 13.00
N THR A 46 -21.85 1.11 14.06
CA THR A 46 -20.95 2.26 14.03
C THR A 46 -19.62 1.91 14.68
N LEU A 47 -18.52 2.45 14.14
CA LEU A 47 -17.20 2.47 14.78
C LEU A 47 -16.91 3.89 15.29
N ALA A 48 -16.44 4.00 16.53
CA ALA A 48 -15.99 5.29 17.07
C ALA A 48 -14.74 5.80 16.33
N SER A 49 -14.58 7.12 16.29
CA SER A 49 -13.32 7.73 15.85
C SER A 49 -12.17 7.23 16.73
N LEU A 50 -10.97 7.09 16.13
CA LEU A 50 -9.80 6.49 16.76
C LEU A 50 -9.99 5.01 17.16
N HIS A 51 -10.83 4.27 16.44
CA HIS A 51 -10.86 2.83 16.59
C HIS A 51 -9.53 2.22 16.17
N ALA A 52 -8.86 1.55 17.12
CA ALA A 52 -7.54 0.97 16.94
C ALA A 52 -7.61 -0.54 16.66
N TYR A 53 -6.71 -1.03 15.84
CA TYR A 53 -6.53 -2.45 15.52
C TYR A 53 -5.07 -2.84 15.71
N THR A 54 -4.84 -3.92 16.46
CA THR A 54 -3.49 -4.42 16.73
C THR A 54 -2.83 -5.00 15.49
N ASN A 55 -1.55 -4.67 15.30
CA ASN A 55 -0.67 -5.22 14.29
C ASN A 55 0.68 -5.65 14.92
N PRO A 56 1.62 -6.26 14.18
CA PRO A 56 2.85 -6.76 14.77
C PRO A 56 3.75 -5.75 15.48
N THR A 57 3.58 -4.45 15.21
CA THR A 57 4.43 -3.39 15.77
C THR A 57 3.70 -2.47 16.76
N GLY A 58 2.42 -2.69 17.00
CA GLY A 58 1.56 -1.89 17.88
C GLY A 58 0.14 -1.80 17.34
N ASP A 59 -0.43 -0.62 17.27
CA ASP A 59 -1.80 -0.42 16.82
C ASP A 59 -1.88 0.59 15.66
N VAL A 60 -2.63 0.22 14.61
CA VAL A 60 -3.09 1.16 13.58
C VAL A 60 -4.47 1.68 13.97
N ALA A 61 -4.73 2.97 13.77
CA ALA A 61 -6.04 3.55 14.04
C ALA A 61 -6.50 4.45 12.89
N THR A 62 -7.83 4.60 12.79
CA THR A 62 -8.48 5.51 11.87
C THR A 62 -9.18 6.63 12.62
N TYR A 63 -8.79 7.87 12.33
CA TYR A 63 -9.53 9.07 12.74
C TYR A 63 -10.64 9.33 11.73
N ILE A 64 -11.84 9.60 12.22
CA ILE A 64 -13.04 9.83 11.43
C ILE A 64 -13.52 11.25 11.72
N SER A 65 -13.47 12.13 10.74
CA SER A 65 -13.81 13.55 10.89
C SER A 65 -15.26 13.78 11.30
N ALA A 66 -16.17 12.88 10.92
CA ALA A 66 -17.57 12.88 11.33
C ALA A 66 -17.81 12.34 12.77
N GLY A 67 -16.75 11.98 13.51
CA GLY A 67 -16.82 11.46 14.87
C GLY A 67 -17.10 9.96 14.99
N SER A 68 -17.77 9.35 14.03
CA SER A 68 -18.02 7.90 13.94
C SER A 68 -18.19 7.45 12.51
N LEU A 69 -17.93 6.17 12.26
CA LEU A 69 -18.11 5.52 10.97
C LEU A 69 -19.38 4.68 11.00
N ASP A 70 -20.34 5.01 10.16
CA ASP A 70 -21.55 4.22 9.96
C ASP A 70 -21.27 3.06 9.00
N LEU A 71 -21.32 1.84 9.52
CA LEU A 71 -21.08 0.60 8.76
C LEU A 71 -22.29 0.20 7.88
N THR A 72 -23.37 0.97 7.88
CA THR A 72 -24.54 0.75 7.00
C THR A 72 -24.47 1.59 5.71
N THR A 73 -23.44 2.40 5.54
CA THR A 73 -23.26 3.22 4.33
C THR A 73 -22.93 2.36 3.11
N PRO A 74 -23.11 2.87 1.89
CA PRO A 74 -22.84 2.15 0.64
C PRO A 74 -21.44 1.53 0.54
N PHE A 75 -20.42 2.11 1.16
CA PHE A 75 -19.06 1.54 1.22
C PHE A 75 -19.03 0.12 1.83
N PHE A 76 -19.92 -0.17 2.78
CA PHE A 76 -20.03 -1.45 3.48
C PHE A 76 -21.15 -2.33 2.93
N GLN A 77 -21.87 -1.91 1.89
CA GLN A 77 -22.95 -2.67 1.27
C GLN A 77 -22.51 -3.24 -0.08
N SER A 78 -23.03 -4.42 -0.43
CA SER A 78 -22.85 -4.96 -1.77
C SER A 78 -23.69 -4.18 -2.77
N LEU A 79 -23.03 -3.46 -3.66
CA LEU A 79 -23.65 -2.71 -4.75
C LEU A 79 -23.67 -3.50 -6.07
N GLY A 80 -23.07 -4.69 -6.10
CA GLY A 80 -22.97 -5.56 -7.26
C GLY A 80 -23.63 -6.91 -7.05
N THR A 81 -23.29 -7.88 -7.91
CA THR A 81 -23.94 -9.20 -7.96
C THR A 81 -23.12 -10.30 -7.29
N ASN A 82 -21.84 -10.09 -6.99
CA ASN A 82 -20.94 -11.10 -6.44
C ASN A 82 -20.72 -11.00 -4.91
N GLY A 83 -21.51 -10.18 -4.21
CA GLY A 83 -21.46 -10.02 -2.76
C GLY A 83 -20.35 -9.11 -2.23
N ARG A 84 -19.49 -8.56 -3.10
CA ARG A 84 -18.42 -7.66 -2.69
C ARG A 84 -18.94 -6.28 -2.28
N THR A 85 -18.28 -5.74 -1.26
CA THR A 85 -18.37 -4.34 -0.82
C THR A 85 -17.02 -3.68 -1.01
N CYS A 86 -16.90 -2.35 -0.90
CA CYS A 86 -15.60 -1.68 -0.89
C CYS A 86 -14.75 -2.19 0.29
N ASN A 87 -15.39 -2.41 1.46
CA ASN A 87 -14.74 -2.96 2.64
C ASN A 87 -14.21 -4.40 2.47
N THR A 88 -14.64 -5.15 1.45
CA THR A 88 -14.05 -6.46 1.14
C THR A 88 -12.54 -6.37 0.92
N CYS A 89 -12.06 -5.32 0.24
CA CYS A 89 -10.64 -5.08 -0.06
C CYS A 89 -10.04 -3.91 0.73
N HIS A 90 -10.86 -3.04 1.34
CA HIS A 90 -10.41 -1.85 2.06
C HIS A 90 -10.81 -1.93 3.54
N GLN A 91 -10.14 -2.84 4.26
CA GLN A 91 -10.50 -3.22 5.62
C GLN A 91 -9.86 -2.28 6.65
N PRO A 92 -10.62 -1.69 7.59
CA PRO A 92 -10.07 -0.78 8.61
C PRO A 92 -8.95 -1.40 9.43
N ALA A 93 -9.07 -2.68 9.79
CA ALA A 93 -8.06 -3.41 10.56
C ALA A 93 -6.72 -3.59 9.83
N GLN A 94 -6.71 -3.44 8.51
CA GLN A 94 -5.50 -3.54 7.68
C GLN A 94 -5.14 -2.17 7.05
N GLY A 95 -5.40 -1.09 7.78
CA GLY A 95 -5.08 0.27 7.33
C GLY A 95 -5.82 0.67 6.05
N MET A 96 -7.10 0.29 5.93
CA MET A 96 -7.96 0.53 4.76
C MET A 96 -7.43 -0.08 3.46
N SER A 97 -6.74 -1.23 3.58
CA SER A 97 -6.26 -2.09 2.51
C SER A 97 -6.50 -3.56 2.93
N VAL A 98 -5.66 -4.49 2.49
CA VAL A 98 -5.62 -5.88 2.97
C VAL A 98 -4.18 -6.31 3.24
N ASN A 99 -3.97 -7.27 4.13
CA ASN A 99 -2.69 -7.94 4.32
C ASN A 99 -2.82 -9.46 4.14
N VAL A 100 -1.70 -10.10 3.84
CA VAL A 100 -1.68 -11.54 3.52
C VAL A 100 -2.14 -12.41 4.70
N THR A 101 -1.80 -12.05 5.94
CA THR A 101 -2.22 -12.82 7.12
C THR A 101 -3.75 -12.84 7.26
N ALA A 102 -4.41 -11.70 7.09
CA ALA A 102 -5.87 -11.61 7.14
C ALA A 102 -6.52 -12.34 5.97
N ILE A 103 -5.96 -12.22 4.75
CA ILE A 103 -6.44 -12.95 3.56
C ILE A 103 -6.37 -14.47 3.78
N GLN A 104 -5.27 -14.99 4.30
CA GLN A 104 -5.08 -16.42 4.59
C GLN A 104 -6.06 -16.92 5.66
N ALA A 105 -6.24 -16.15 6.73
CA ALA A 105 -7.21 -16.47 7.78
C ALA A 105 -8.65 -16.51 7.23
N LEU A 106 -9.00 -15.54 6.38
CA LEU A 106 -10.32 -15.48 5.74
C LEU A 106 -10.52 -16.65 4.77
N PHE A 107 -9.49 -17.02 3.99
CA PHE A 107 -9.56 -18.19 3.11
C PHE A 107 -9.78 -19.48 3.91
N ALA A 108 -9.01 -19.66 4.99
CA ALA A 108 -9.13 -20.84 5.85
C ALA A 108 -10.51 -20.96 6.51
N SER A 109 -11.08 -19.83 6.99
CA SER A 109 -12.38 -19.81 7.66
C SER A 109 -13.55 -19.97 6.71
N SER A 110 -13.47 -19.45 5.48
CA SER A 110 -14.55 -19.50 4.48
C SER A 110 -14.42 -20.68 3.50
N GLY A 111 -13.29 -21.42 3.51
CA GLY A 111 -12.98 -22.40 2.48
C GLY A 111 -12.84 -21.77 1.08
N GLY A 112 -12.49 -20.48 1.02
CA GLY A 112 -12.39 -19.72 -0.21
C GLY A 112 -13.74 -19.26 -0.79
N ALA A 113 -14.85 -19.37 -0.01
CA ALA A 113 -16.17 -18.95 -0.45
C ALA A 113 -16.47 -17.46 -0.19
N ASP A 114 -15.60 -16.75 0.58
CA ASP A 114 -15.77 -15.32 0.81
C ASP A 114 -15.69 -14.53 -0.51
N PRO A 115 -16.51 -13.47 -0.69
CA PRO A 115 -16.48 -12.62 -1.88
C PRO A 115 -15.10 -12.06 -2.26
N LEU A 116 -14.16 -11.94 -1.32
CA LEU A 116 -12.77 -11.54 -1.60
C LEU A 116 -12.13 -12.45 -2.66
N PHE A 117 -12.48 -13.75 -2.66
CA PHE A 117 -11.93 -14.77 -3.56
C PHE A 117 -12.74 -14.94 -4.86
N ALA A 118 -13.65 -14.02 -5.18
CA ALA A 118 -14.40 -14.08 -6.44
C ALA A 118 -13.42 -14.13 -7.63
N PRO A 119 -13.59 -15.10 -8.57
CA PRO A 119 -12.58 -15.38 -9.60
C PRO A 119 -12.30 -14.24 -10.57
N ILE A 120 -13.21 -13.26 -10.66
CA ILE A 120 -13.06 -12.12 -11.60
C ILE A 120 -11.69 -11.44 -11.46
N ASP A 121 -11.19 -11.30 -10.21
CA ASP A 121 -9.91 -10.67 -9.88
C ASP A 121 -9.26 -11.25 -8.60
N GLY A 122 -9.97 -11.98 -7.75
CA GLY A 122 -9.44 -12.64 -6.55
C GLY A 122 -8.71 -13.96 -6.85
N ALA A 123 -8.83 -14.49 -8.07
CA ALA A 123 -8.06 -15.62 -8.55
C ALA A 123 -6.95 -15.18 -9.50
N ASN A 124 -5.95 -16.05 -9.72
CA ASN A 124 -4.87 -15.80 -10.69
C ASN A 124 -5.42 -15.65 -12.12
N CYS A 125 -6.55 -16.36 -12.42
CA CYS A 125 -7.29 -16.26 -13.68
C CYS A 125 -8.79 -16.24 -13.41
N PRO A 126 -9.60 -15.63 -14.31
CA PRO A 126 -11.07 -15.61 -14.17
C PRO A 126 -11.73 -17.00 -14.17
N SER A 127 -11.04 -18.01 -14.70
CA SER A 127 -11.47 -19.41 -14.70
C SER A 127 -11.06 -20.18 -13.43
N GLY A 128 -10.46 -19.50 -12.44
CA GLY A 128 -10.01 -20.13 -11.19
C GLY A 128 -11.18 -20.73 -10.41
N ALA A 129 -11.00 -21.96 -9.93
CA ALA A 129 -12.03 -22.63 -9.13
C ALA A 129 -12.07 -22.08 -7.71
N THR A 130 -13.26 -21.78 -7.21
CA THR A 130 -13.51 -21.39 -5.82
C THR A 130 -12.94 -22.45 -4.86
N GLY A 131 -12.29 -22.02 -3.78
CA GLY A 131 -11.69 -22.89 -2.78
C GLY A 131 -10.38 -23.58 -3.20
N ASN A 132 -9.91 -23.37 -4.42
CA ASN A 132 -8.64 -23.90 -4.88
C ASN A 132 -7.49 -22.94 -4.52
N THR A 133 -6.62 -23.34 -3.57
CA THR A 133 -5.48 -22.53 -3.11
C THR A 133 -4.52 -22.18 -4.23
N ALA A 134 -4.28 -23.06 -5.19
CA ALA A 134 -3.38 -22.79 -6.31
C ALA A 134 -3.97 -21.71 -7.25
N ALA A 135 -5.29 -21.70 -7.45
CA ALA A 135 -5.97 -20.67 -8.24
C ALA A 135 -5.96 -19.29 -7.58
N HIS A 136 -5.74 -19.22 -6.26
CA HIS A 136 -5.68 -17.97 -5.49
C HIS A 136 -4.27 -17.68 -4.93
N SER A 137 -3.23 -18.32 -5.47
CA SER A 137 -1.89 -18.27 -4.90
C SER A 137 -1.30 -16.86 -4.84
N LEU A 138 -1.56 -16.00 -5.83
CA LEU A 138 -1.10 -14.61 -5.84
C LEU A 138 -1.78 -13.79 -4.74
N LEU A 139 -3.07 -13.96 -4.55
CA LEU A 139 -3.81 -13.29 -3.48
C LEU A 139 -3.38 -13.81 -2.11
N LEU A 140 -3.26 -15.13 -1.95
CA LEU A 140 -2.89 -15.77 -0.68
C LEU A 140 -1.46 -15.50 -0.23
N ASN A 141 -0.51 -15.37 -1.17
CA ASN A 141 0.91 -15.21 -0.83
C ASN A 141 1.41 -13.76 -0.91
N ASN A 142 0.79 -12.95 -1.78
CA ASN A 142 1.27 -11.60 -2.08
C ASN A 142 0.18 -10.53 -1.97
N GLY A 143 -1.08 -10.91 -1.66
CA GLY A 143 -2.22 -9.99 -1.57
C GLY A 143 -2.52 -9.28 -2.89
N LEU A 144 -2.31 -9.96 -4.02
CA LEU A 144 -2.44 -9.41 -5.36
C LEU A 144 -3.79 -9.76 -5.96
N PHE A 145 -4.43 -8.74 -6.50
CA PHE A 145 -5.63 -8.87 -7.33
C PHE A 145 -5.26 -8.73 -8.80
N ARG A 146 -5.94 -9.48 -9.65
CA ARG A 146 -5.81 -9.39 -11.09
C ARG A 146 -6.58 -8.17 -11.60
N ILE A 147 -5.92 -7.29 -12.32
CA ILE A 147 -6.52 -6.14 -12.98
C ILE A 147 -6.41 -6.34 -14.49
N ALA A 148 -7.56 -6.34 -15.18
CA ALA A 148 -7.62 -6.47 -16.63
C ALA A 148 -7.72 -5.08 -17.27
N ILE A 149 -6.71 -4.69 -18.04
CA ILE A 149 -6.62 -3.35 -18.66
C ILE A 149 -6.61 -3.51 -20.17
N THR A 150 -7.51 -2.83 -20.86
CA THR A 150 -7.56 -2.81 -22.32
C THR A 150 -6.43 -1.91 -22.86
N LEU A 151 -5.56 -2.46 -23.69
CA LEU A 151 -4.52 -1.68 -24.35
C LEU A 151 -5.17 -0.75 -25.39
N PRO A 152 -4.89 0.56 -25.39
CA PRO A 152 -5.42 1.49 -26.37
C PRO A 152 -5.04 1.09 -27.80
N ALA A 153 -5.97 1.20 -28.74
CA ALA A 153 -5.70 0.96 -30.17
C ALA A 153 -4.63 1.92 -30.75
N THR A 154 -4.43 3.05 -30.09
CA THR A 154 -3.44 4.08 -30.44
C THR A 154 -2.09 3.89 -29.74
N ALA A 155 -1.87 2.75 -29.07
CA ALA A 155 -0.61 2.50 -28.37
C ALA A 155 0.60 2.61 -29.31
N GLN A 156 1.63 3.31 -28.86
CA GLN A 156 2.88 3.53 -29.60
C GLN A 156 3.76 2.27 -29.69
N PHE A 157 3.37 1.21 -29.01
CA PHE A 157 4.16 0.00 -28.86
C PHE A 157 3.32 -1.26 -29.11
N LYS A 158 4.01 -2.38 -29.26
CA LYS A 158 3.44 -3.73 -29.30
C LYS A 158 3.79 -4.44 -28.00
N LEU A 159 2.81 -5.16 -27.43
CA LEU A 159 2.98 -5.98 -26.25
C LEU A 159 2.84 -7.46 -26.65
N THR A 160 3.82 -8.27 -26.25
CA THR A 160 3.81 -9.73 -26.40
C THR A 160 4.09 -10.39 -25.04
N VAL A 161 3.57 -11.60 -24.84
CA VAL A 161 3.79 -12.37 -23.62
C VAL A 161 5.05 -13.22 -23.77
N LEU A 162 6.03 -13.04 -22.87
CA LEU A 162 7.22 -13.88 -22.78
C LEU A 162 7.04 -15.07 -21.83
N SER A 163 6.29 -14.85 -20.73
CA SER A 163 5.97 -15.87 -19.75
C SER A 163 4.57 -15.66 -19.24
N ASP A 164 3.79 -16.74 -19.14
CA ASP A 164 2.44 -16.74 -18.58
C ASP A 164 2.27 -17.96 -17.68
N PRO A 165 2.57 -17.82 -16.38
CA PRO A 165 2.48 -18.95 -15.44
C PRO A 165 1.04 -19.41 -15.18
N TYR A 166 0.04 -18.63 -15.60
CA TYR A 166 -1.37 -18.90 -15.28
C TYR A 166 -2.25 -19.14 -16.52
N GLY A 167 -1.76 -18.82 -17.73
CA GLY A 167 -2.49 -19.02 -18.99
C GLY A 167 -3.56 -17.96 -19.29
N CYS A 168 -3.48 -16.77 -18.65
CA CYS A 168 -4.47 -15.70 -18.83
C CYS A 168 -3.86 -14.28 -18.80
N ALA A 169 -2.58 -14.17 -19.16
CA ALA A 169 -1.86 -12.90 -19.21
C ALA A 169 -2.52 -11.91 -20.18
N VAL A 170 -3.00 -12.40 -21.33
CA VAL A 170 -3.65 -11.59 -22.37
C VAL A 170 -4.92 -12.29 -22.87
N SER A 171 -5.97 -11.51 -23.06
CA SER A 171 -7.18 -11.89 -23.77
C SER A 171 -7.52 -10.84 -24.83
N VAL A 172 -8.57 -11.05 -25.59
CA VAL A 172 -9.06 -10.11 -26.61
C VAL A 172 -10.53 -9.79 -26.30
N ASN A 173 -10.87 -8.49 -26.25
CA ASN A 173 -12.23 -8.06 -26.04
C ASN A 173 -13.08 -8.18 -27.34
N SER A 174 -14.38 -7.88 -27.24
CA SER A 174 -15.31 -7.94 -28.39
C SER A 174 -14.96 -6.98 -29.53
N SER A 175 -14.14 -5.96 -29.28
CA SER A 175 -13.66 -4.99 -30.26
C SER A 175 -12.31 -5.41 -30.88
N GLY A 176 -11.77 -6.58 -30.53
CA GLY A 176 -10.48 -7.07 -31.06
C GLY A 176 -9.25 -6.46 -30.38
N GLN A 177 -9.41 -5.70 -29.30
CA GLN A 177 -8.31 -5.10 -28.56
C GLN A 177 -7.73 -6.07 -27.54
N GLN A 178 -6.42 -6.00 -27.31
CA GLN A 178 -5.77 -6.74 -26.25
C GLN A 178 -6.22 -6.24 -24.87
N VAL A 179 -6.56 -7.19 -23.99
CA VAL A 179 -6.80 -6.96 -22.55
C VAL A 179 -5.68 -7.65 -21.79
N VAL A 180 -4.88 -6.87 -21.09
CA VAL A 180 -3.67 -7.30 -20.41
C VAL A 180 -3.97 -7.47 -18.93
N SER A 181 -3.62 -8.63 -18.37
CA SER A 181 -3.74 -8.89 -16.93
C SER A 181 -2.50 -8.42 -16.18
N VAL A 182 -2.64 -7.49 -15.26
CA VAL A 182 -1.61 -7.12 -14.29
C VAL A 182 -2.08 -7.46 -12.88
N TYR A 183 -1.16 -7.63 -11.95
CA TYR A 183 -1.47 -8.09 -10.58
C TYR A 183 -0.97 -7.06 -9.59
N ARG A 184 -1.90 -6.45 -8.87
CA ARG A 184 -1.60 -5.31 -8.01
C ARG A 184 -2.20 -5.42 -6.62
N ARG A 185 -1.50 -4.85 -5.68
CA ARG A 185 -2.02 -4.60 -4.32
C ARG A 185 -3.10 -3.52 -4.35
N PRO A 186 -4.18 -3.63 -3.56
CA PRO A 186 -5.09 -2.50 -3.38
C PRO A 186 -4.37 -1.37 -2.65
N LEU A 187 -4.52 -0.14 -3.16
CA LEU A 187 -4.15 1.07 -2.42
C LEU A 187 -5.07 1.24 -1.21
N ALA A 188 -4.61 1.96 -0.21
CA ALA A 188 -5.47 2.26 0.95
C ALA A 188 -6.54 3.30 0.59
N ALA A 189 -7.82 2.99 0.83
CA ALA A 189 -8.94 3.92 0.66
C ALA A 189 -9.10 4.80 1.91
N THR A 190 -8.05 5.54 2.25
CA THR A 190 -7.99 6.46 3.40
C THR A 190 -6.99 7.56 3.12
N SER A 191 -7.15 8.70 3.76
CA SER A 191 -6.25 9.86 3.60
C SER A 191 -6.17 10.31 2.14
N VAL A 192 -7.24 10.08 1.38
CA VAL A 192 -7.29 10.35 -0.06
C VAL A 192 -7.16 11.84 -0.39
N ASN A 193 -7.50 12.72 0.56
CA ASN A 193 -7.29 14.17 0.45
C ASN A 193 -5.84 14.59 0.23
N TYR A 194 -4.88 13.65 0.36
CA TYR A 194 -3.45 13.86 0.19
C TYR A 194 -2.89 13.18 -1.07
N LEU A 195 -3.77 12.81 -2.00
CA LEU A 195 -3.38 12.19 -3.25
C LEU A 195 -3.32 13.22 -4.37
N SER A 196 -2.25 13.23 -5.13
CA SER A 196 -2.15 13.99 -6.38
C SER A 196 -2.73 13.22 -7.58
N ALA A 197 -2.97 11.92 -7.41
CA ALA A 197 -3.52 11.05 -8.45
C ALA A 197 -4.16 9.81 -7.83
N VAL A 198 -5.17 9.25 -8.51
CA VAL A 198 -5.91 8.05 -8.09
C VAL A 198 -5.43 6.84 -8.89
N MET A 199 -5.33 5.68 -8.25
CA MET A 199 -4.79 4.40 -8.74
C MET A 199 -3.26 4.37 -8.90
N TRP A 200 -2.66 3.16 -8.89
CA TRP A 200 -1.22 2.98 -9.10
C TRP A 200 -0.71 3.56 -10.42
N ASP A 201 -1.47 3.43 -11.46
CA ASP A 201 -1.18 3.91 -12.81
C ASP A 201 -1.87 5.24 -13.15
N THR A 202 -2.41 5.91 -12.15
CA THR A 202 -3.07 7.23 -12.24
C THR A 202 -4.24 7.31 -13.24
N ARG A 203 -4.76 6.17 -13.73
CA ARG A 203 -5.78 6.09 -14.79
C ARG A 203 -7.11 6.76 -14.45
N GLU A 204 -7.45 6.85 -13.16
CA GLU A 204 -8.67 7.51 -12.68
C GLU A 204 -8.47 9.01 -12.39
N THR A 205 -7.32 9.55 -12.72
CA THR A 205 -7.04 10.98 -12.53
C THR A 205 -7.38 11.74 -13.79
N VAL A 206 -8.51 12.43 -13.78
CA VAL A 206 -9.05 13.14 -14.95
C VAL A 206 -8.38 14.51 -15.15
N SER A 207 -7.80 15.10 -14.12
CA SER A 207 -7.20 16.42 -14.21
C SER A 207 -5.71 16.42 -13.93
N SER A 208 -4.95 17.00 -14.86
CA SER A 208 -3.61 17.48 -14.58
C SER A 208 -3.67 18.61 -13.55
N LEU A 209 -2.75 18.65 -12.60
CA LEU A 209 -2.44 19.75 -11.69
C LEU A 209 -3.63 20.71 -11.44
N ALA A 210 -4.56 20.28 -10.61
CA ALA A 210 -5.58 21.15 -10.08
C ALA A 210 -4.92 22.29 -9.29
N THR A 211 -5.47 23.49 -9.37
CA THR A 211 -5.11 24.56 -8.43
C THR A 211 -5.57 24.15 -7.03
N ALA A 212 -4.96 24.70 -5.98
CA ALA A 212 -5.38 24.43 -4.60
C ALA A 212 -6.88 24.69 -4.37
N SER A 213 -7.50 25.60 -5.13
CA SER A 213 -8.93 25.94 -5.05
C SER A 213 -9.86 24.94 -5.76
N THR A 214 -9.38 24.18 -6.74
CA THR A 214 -10.19 23.23 -7.52
C THR A 214 -9.89 21.78 -7.15
N PHE A 215 -8.85 21.54 -6.38
CA PHE A 215 -8.35 20.20 -6.06
C PHE A 215 -9.41 19.27 -5.46
N GLN A 216 -10.15 19.75 -4.45
CA GLN A 216 -11.13 18.90 -3.76
C GLN A 216 -12.27 18.48 -4.70
N ALA A 217 -12.74 19.37 -5.57
CA ALA A 217 -13.78 19.04 -6.54
C ALA A 217 -13.28 18.07 -7.61
N ASN A 218 -12.05 18.23 -8.07
CA ASN A 218 -11.43 17.33 -9.05
C ASN A 218 -11.20 15.94 -8.44
N LEU A 219 -10.66 15.87 -7.22
CA LEU A 219 -10.47 14.62 -6.50
C LEU A 219 -11.80 13.90 -6.27
N ALA A 220 -12.87 14.61 -5.90
CA ALA A 220 -14.19 14.01 -5.74
C ALA A 220 -14.72 13.44 -7.06
N GLY A 221 -14.43 14.07 -8.20
CA GLY A 221 -14.72 13.57 -9.54
C GLY A 221 -13.93 12.29 -9.87
N ASP A 222 -12.64 12.30 -9.61
CA ASP A 222 -11.74 11.15 -9.81
C ASP A 222 -12.15 9.94 -8.95
N LEU A 223 -12.45 10.15 -7.66
CA LEU A 223 -12.95 9.14 -6.75
C LEU A 223 -14.34 8.62 -7.16
N SER A 224 -15.19 9.48 -7.70
CA SER A 224 -16.51 9.08 -8.23
C SER A 224 -16.36 8.13 -9.41
N GLN A 225 -15.48 8.44 -10.37
CA GLN A 225 -15.20 7.55 -11.49
C GLN A 225 -14.60 6.23 -11.00
N GLN A 226 -13.63 6.28 -10.09
CA GLN A 226 -13.02 5.09 -9.48
C GLN A 226 -14.06 4.21 -8.77
N ALA A 227 -15.01 4.80 -8.03
CA ALA A 227 -16.07 4.05 -7.35
C ALA A 227 -17.04 3.39 -8.34
N ILE A 228 -17.36 4.05 -9.48
CA ILE A 228 -18.14 3.46 -10.57
C ILE A 228 -17.40 2.26 -11.14
N ASP A 229 -16.14 2.41 -11.49
CA ASP A 229 -15.34 1.36 -12.11
C ASP A 229 -15.10 0.18 -11.16
N ALA A 230 -14.85 0.45 -9.88
CA ALA A 230 -14.74 -0.59 -8.87
C ALA A 230 -16.05 -1.37 -8.71
N THR A 231 -17.18 -0.68 -8.68
CA THR A 231 -18.49 -1.31 -8.52
C THR A 231 -18.87 -2.17 -9.73
N THR A 232 -18.66 -1.66 -10.93
CA THR A 232 -19.02 -2.38 -12.17
C THR A 232 -18.06 -3.53 -12.50
N ASN A 233 -16.76 -3.34 -12.26
CA ASN A 233 -15.74 -4.36 -12.58
C ASN A 233 -15.54 -5.36 -11.42
N HIS A 234 -15.20 -4.89 -10.21
CA HIS A 234 -14.85 -5.76 -9.10
C HIS A 234 -16.08 -6.37 -8.40
N ALA A 235 -17.14 -5.58 -8.20
CA ALA A 235 -18.38 -6.05 -7.61
C ALA A 235 -19.39 -6.57 -8.65
N GLN A 236 -19.09 -6.46 -9.95
CA GLN A 236 -19.89 -6.94 -11.06
C GLN A 236 -21.33 -6.38 -11.06
N ALA A 237 -21.49 -5.10 -10.75
CA ALA A 237 -22.76 -4.42 -10.82
C ALA A 237 -23.23 -4.29 -12.29
N THR A 238 -24.52 -4.46 -12.49
CA THR A 238 -25.16 -4.30 -13.82
C THR A 238 -25.55 -2.85 -14.13
N THR A 239 -25.51 -1.99 -13.11
CA THR A 239 -25.80 -0.56 -13.21
C THR A 239 -24.82 0.21 -12.34
N ASN A 240 -24.55 1.45 -12.73
CA ASN A 240 -23.73 2.34 -11.92
C ASN A 240 -24.39 2.64 -10.56
N PRO A 241 -23.61 2.90 -9.51
CA PRO A 241 -24.13 3.45 -8.27
C PRO A 241 -24.90 4.75 -8.50
N THR A 242 -25.93 5.00 -7.71
CA THR A 242 -26.64 6.27 -7.75
C THR A 242 -25.75 7.43 -7.28
N ALA A 243 -26.09 8.66 -7.66
CA ALA A 243 -25.36 9.85 -7.21
C ALA A 243 -25.31 9.96 -5.67
N ALA A 244 -26.36 9.55 -4.96
CA ALA A 244 -26.38 9.53 -3.50
C ALA A 244 -25.42 8.47 -2.90
N GLN A 245 -25.32 7.30 -3.52
CA GLN A 245 -24.37 6.26 -3.11
C GLN A 245 -22.92 6.71 -3.35
N LEU A 246 -22.64 7.32 -4.51
CA LEU A 246 -21.32 7.88 -4.82
C LEU A 246 -20.92 8.96 -3.83
N ALA A 247 -21.81 9.93 -3.58
CA ALA A 247 -21.56 10.98 -2.59
C ALA A 247 -21.22 10.41 -1.22
N SER A 248 -21.99 9.40 -0.74
CA SER A 248 -21.73 8.76 0.54
C SER A 248 -20.39 8.01 0.60
N ILE A 249 -19.96 7.35 -0.49
CA ILE A 249 -18.66 6.68 -0.58
C ILE A 249 -17.54 7.73 -0.52
N ILE A 250 -17.63 8.78 -1.30
CA ILE A 250 -16.62 9.85 -1.38
C ILE A 250 -16.48 10.59 -0.05
N ASP A 251 -17.63 10.96 0.56
CA ASP A 251 -17.63 11.63 1.88
C ASP A 251 -16.91 10.79 2.94
N LEU A 252 -17.12 9.47 2.89
CA LEU A 252 -16.42 8.55 3.79
C LEU A 252 -14.92 8.53 3.49
N GLU A 253 -14.51 8.29 2.26
CA GLU A 253 -13.09 8.20 1.88
C GLU A 253 -12.32 9.50 2.18
N GLN A 254 -12.93 10.65 1.94
CA GLN A 254 -12.36 11.95 2.26
C GLN A 254 -12.41 12.30 3.76
N GLY A 255 -13.30 11.65 4.51
CA GLY A 255 -13.51 11.87 5.94
C GLY A 255 -12.66 11.01 6.86
N ILE A 256 -11.89 10.05 6.34
CA ILE A 256 -11.11 9.10 7.16
C ILE A 256 -9.60 9.24 6.94
N TYR A 257 -8.86 9.12 8.05
CA TYR A 257 -7.41 9.26 8.09
C TYR A 257 -6.82 8.13 8.92
N THR A 258 -5.96 7.30 8.32
CA THR A 258 -5.39 6.13 8.97
C THR A 258 -3.88 6.23 9.08
N ALA A 259 -3.35 5.95 10.27
CA ALA A 259 -1.92 5.91 10.55
C ALA A 259 -1.63 4.96 11.70
N GLN A 260 -0.37 4.58 11.86
CA GLN A 260 0.07 3.92 13.09
C GLN A 260 -0.18 4.86 14.26
N PHE A 261 -0.80 4.33 15.33
CA PHE A 261 -1.27 5.09 16.49
C PHE A 261 -0.39 4.88 17.71
N ASP A 262 0.02 3.63 17.92
CA ASP A 262 0.88 3.20 19.03
C ASP A 262 1.97 2.27 18.49
N ASP A 263 3.15 2.29 19.12
CA ASP A 263 4.25 1.34 18.88
C ASP A 263 4.49 0.57 20.19
N THR A 264 4.61 -0.74 20.10
CA THR A 264 4.73 -1.64 21.26
C THR A 264 5.87 -1.25 22.22
N LEU A 265 6.96 -0.65 21.70
CA LEU A 265 8.14 -0.30 22.49
C LEU A 265 8.27 1.21 22.71
N ALA A 266 7.82 2.04 21.76
CA ALA A 266 7.87 3.49 21.87
C ALA A 266 6.66 4.08 22.61
N GLY A 267 5.54 3.32 22.69
CA GLY A 267 4.26 3.80 23.20
C GLY A 267 3.53 4.70 22.19
N SER A 268 2.68 5.58 22.69
CA SER A 268 1.87 6.46 21.84
C SER A 268 2.71 7.34 20.91
N LEU A 269 2.42 7.26 19.63
CA LEU A 269 3.14 7.98 18.56
C LEU A 269 2.81 9.49 18.51
N SER A 270 1.94 9.96 19.39
CA SER A 270 1.64 11.39 19.60
C SER A 270 2.11 11.92 20.96
N ALA A 271 2.86 11.11 21.74
CA ALA A 271 3.36 11.50 23.06
C ALA A 271 4.73 12.21 22.97
N ASN A 272 5.11 12.86 24.07
CA ASN A 272 6.44 13.46 24.25
C ASN A 272 6.86 14.42 23.11
N GLY A 273 5.90 15.19 22.58
CA GLY A 273 6.12 16.17 21.53
C GLY A 273 6.16 15.59 20.11
N ALA A 274 5.94 14.27 19.94
CA ALA A 274 5.73 13.68 18.63
C ALA A 274 4.34 14.04 18.08
N THR A 275 4.22 14.06 16.74
CA THR A 275 2.99 14.38 16.02
C THR A 275 2.57 13.27 15.06
N GLY A 276 2.88 12.02 15.40
CA GLY A 276 2.38 10.83 14.73
C GLY A 276 0.88 10.60 14.98
N GLY A 277 0.36 9.50 14.48
CA GLY A 277 -1.03 9.12 14.66
C GLY A 277 -2.01 9.77 13.69
N PRO A 278 -3.25 9.22 13.60
CA PRO A 278 -4.22 9.60 12.57
C PRO A 278 -4.89 10.96 12.83
N ALA A 279 -5.08 11.37 14.08
CA ALA A 279 -5.68 12.68 14.39
C ALA A 279 -4.78 13.84 13.96
N ASN A 280 -3.46 13.72 14.20
CA ASN A 280 -2.48 14.70 13.71
C ASN A 280 -2.36 14.66 12.18
N LEU A 281 -2.48 13.48 11.58
CA LEU A 281 -2.52 13.35 10.13
C LEU A 281 -3.69 14.12 9.51
N ALA A 282 -4.88 14.04 10.10
CA ALA A 282 -6.07 14.76 9.63
C ALA A 282 -5.92 16.29 9.65
N ALA A 283 -4.98 16.82 10.44
CA ALA A 283 -4.70 18.26 10.57
C ALA A 283 -3.59 18.75 9.63
N VAL A 284 -2.99 17.88 8.82
CA VAL A 284 -1.93 18.27 7.87
C VAL A 284 -2.52 19.11 6.75
N ASN A 285 -1.90 20.27 6.47
CA ASN A 285 -2.25 21.06 5.31
C ASN A 285 -1.71 20.42 4.03
N TYR A 286 -2.53 20.40 2.97
CA TYR A 286 -2.15 19.84 1.69
C TYR A 286 -2.77 20.62 0.53
N TYR A 287 -2.02 20.76 -0.53
CA TYR A 287 -2.46 21.13 -1.88
C TYR A 287 -1.54 20.45 -2.91
N PRO A 288 -2.01 20.16 -4.12
CA PRO A 288 -1.18 19.54 -5.15
C PRO A 288 0.06 20.38 -5.47
N GLY A 289 1.21 19.73 -5.52
CA GLY A 289 2.49 20.39 -5.74
C GLY A 289 3.17 20.93 -4.48
N ILE A 290 2.52 20.81 -3.29
CA ILE A 290 3.17 21.23 -2.03
C ILE A 290 4.54 20.56 -1.88
N ASN A 291 5.57 21.36 -1.72
CA ASN A 291 6.96 20.90 -1.52
C ASN A 291 7.49 20.02 -2.68
N ASP A 292 6.96 20.18 -3.91
CA ASP A 292 7.40 19.35 -5.04
C ASP A 292 8.88 19.50 -5.35
N SER A 293 9.57 18.38 -5.41
CA SER A 293 11.01 18.30 -5.65
C SER A 293 11.42 18.66 -7.09
N LEU A 294 10.47 18.70 -8.02
CA LEU A 294 10.68 19.11 -9.42
C LEU A 294 10.34 20.58 -9.65
N GLY A 295 9.98 21.35 -8.59
CA GLY A 295 9.71 22.78 -8.66
C GLY A 295 8.32 23.17 -9.15
N ASN A 296 7.34 22.26 -9.02
CA ASN A 296 5.95 22.55 -9.40
C ASN A 296 5.10 23.03 -8.22
N ASP A 297 5.70 23.49 -7.11
CA ASP A 297 4.94 24.09 -6.03
C ASP A 297 4.26 25.38 -6.54
N PRO A 298 2.92 25.45 -6.55
CA PRO A 298 2.19 26.59 -7.11
C PRO A 298 2.40 27.89 -6.34
N THR A 299 2.93 27.83 -5.11
CA THR A 299 3.29 29.03 -4.33
C THR A 299 4.71 29.54 -4.66
N GLY A 300 5.48 28.80 -5.46
CA GLY A 300 6.89 29.10 -5.73
C GLY A 300 7.82 28.78 -4.56
N ALA A 301 7.35 28.05 -3.54
CA ALA A 301 8.18 27.63 -2.43
C ALA A 301 9.27 26.65 -2.93
N PRO A 302 10.52 26.76 -2.46
CA PRO A 302 11.56 25.84 -2.82
C PRO A 302 11.32 24.48 -2.12
N PHE A 303 11.77 23.40 -2.76
CA PHE A 303 11.75 22.06 -2.15
C PHE A 303 12.51 22.02 -0.84
N ASN A 304 11.86 21.50 0.20
CA ASN A 304 12.44 21.22 1.50
C ASN A 304 12.59 19.70 1.69
N PRO A 305 13.83 19.16 1.74
CA PRO A 305 14.03 17.73 1.93
C PRO A 305 13.64 17.22 3.34
N GLN A 306 13.40 18.14 4.30
CA GLN A 306 12.86 17.77 5.62
C GLN A 306 11.35 17.54 5.56
N SER A 307 10.88 16.71 4.61
CA SER A 307 9.45 16.47 4.41
C SER A 307 8.79 15.78 5.60
N MET A 308 9.54 15.01 6.40
CA MET A 308 9.05 14.34 7.60
C MET A 308 9.57 15.02 8.87
N SER A 309 8.65 15.39 9.78
CA SER A 309 8.99 16.07 11.03
C SER A 309 8.31 15.49 12.27
N LEU A 310 7.58 14.37 12.11
CA LEU A 310 6.68 13.77 13.10
C LEU A 310 7.38 13.45 14.44
N TYR A 311 8.63 12.98 14.39
CA TYR A 311 9.37 12.45 15.53
C TYR A 311 10.62 13.27 15.88
N LYS A 312 10.69 14.51 15.41
CA LYS A 312 11.83 15.39 15.69
C LYS A 312 12.07 15.58 17.20
N ALA A 313 11.00 15.63 18.00
CA ALA A 313 11.09 15.78 19.45
C ALA A 313 11.75 14.56 20.13
N TRP A 314 11.79 13.41 19.49
CA TRP A 314 12.38 12.18 20.04
C TRP A 314 13.87 12.01 19.77
N ALA A 315 14.52 12.97 19.12
CA ALA A 315 15.94 12.87 18.74
C ALA A 315 16.87 12.57 19.95
N ASN A 316 16.53 13.06 21.13
CA ASN A 316 17.28 12.84 22.37
C ASN A 316 16.47 12.03 23.41
N SER A 317 15.50 11.23 22.99
CA SER A 317 14.72 10.39 23.90
C SER A 317 15.60 9.34 24.58
N THR A 318 15.36 9.09 25.86
CA THR A 318 15.97 7.98 26.61
C THR A 318 15.31 6.65 26.31
N ASN A 319 14.12 6.64 25.71
CA ASN A 319 13.51 5.45 25.15
C ASN A 319 14.23 5.11 23.83
N THR A 320 14.87 3.96 23.79
CA THR A 320 15.71 3.53 22.65
C THR A 320 14.92 3.39 21.35
N GLN A 321 13.64 2.98 21.42
CA GLN A 321 12.77 2.84 20.25
C GLN A 321 12.36 4.22 19.72
N GLN A 322 11.97 5.16 20.57
CA GLN A 322 11.69 6.54 20.17
C GLN A 322 12.92 7.18 19.49
N ALA A 323 14.10 7.02 20.09
CA ALA A 323 15.35 7.53 19.50
C ALA A 323 15.65 6.87 18.15
N SER A 324 15.39 5.58 17.99
CA SER A 324 15.55 4.84 16.73
C SER A 324 14.59 5.38 15.65
N ILE A 325 13.33 5.59 15.97
CA ILE A 325 12.32 6.17 15.07
C ILE A 325 12.75 7.57 14.61
N ALA A 326 13.24 8.41 15.53
CA ALA A 326 13.73 9.75 15.19
C ALA A 326 14.97 9.72 14.29
N ARG A 327 15.92 8.78 14.51
CA ARG A 327 17.07 8.59 13.60
C ARG A 327 16.62 8.11 12.23
N GLY A 328 15.66 7.18 12.18
CA GLY A 328 15.06 6.72 10.92
C GLY A 328 14.39 7.84 10.13
N GLN A 329 13.65 8.73 10.80
CA GLN A 329 13.11 9.95 10.18
C GLN A 329 14.22 10.83 9.60
N ASN A 330 15.31 11.03 10.34
CA ASN A 330 16.44 11.81 9.84
C ASN A 330 17.08 11.15 8.61
N ILE A 331 17.26 9.82 8.63
CA ILE A 331 17.77 9.04 7.47
C ILE A 331 16.85 9.25 6.27
N PHE A 332 15.53 9.13 6.44
CA PHE A 332 14.54 9.37 5.38
C PHE A 332 14.70 10.73 4.70
N ASN A 333 14.93 11.76 5.49
CA ASN A 333 15.08 13.14 5.02
C ASN A 333 16.45 13.46 4.42
N THR A 334 17.51 12.80 4.87
CA THR A 334 18.88 13.29 4.64
C THR A 334 19.86 12.27 4.06
N ALA A 335 19.56 10.96 4.15
CA ALA A 335 20.46 9.96 3.61
C ALA A 335 20.58 10.13 2.09
N PRO A 336 21.79 10.36 1.57
CA PRO A 336 21.96 10.61 0.15
C PRO A 336 21.68 9.35 -0.65
N LEU A 337 20.98 9.52 -1.76
CA LEU A 337 20.77 8.51 -2.78
C LEU A 337 20.97 9.11 -4.17
N THR A 338 21.32 8.28 -5.13
CA THR A 338 21.52 8.72 -6.51
C THR A 338 20.42 8.15 -7.38
N ILE A 339 19.57 9.01 -7.94
CA ILE A 339 18.53 8.61 -8.86
C ILE A 339 19.11 8.59 -10.27
N THR A 340 19.13 7.41 -10.87
CA THR A 340 19.51 7.19 -12.28
C THR A 340 18.50 6.27 -12.93
N ASN A 341 18.27 6.45 -14.22
CA ASN A 341 17.39 5.58 -14.99
C ASN A 341 16.02 5.33 -14.32
N ALA A 342 15.38 6.42 -13.87
CA ALA A 342 14.06 6.38 -13.24
C ALA A 342 13.08 7.20 -14.10
N PRO A 343 12.45 6.62 -15.14
CA PRO A 343 11.46 7.31 -15.98
C PRO A 343 10.40 8.01 -15.12
N GLY A 344 10.10 9.27 -15.45
CA GLY A 344 9.34 10.20 -14.61
C GLY A 344 10.22 11.24 -13.92
N ILE A 345 11.54 11.00 -13.84
CA ILE A 345 12.55 11.96 -13.38
C ILE A 345 13.57 12.14 -14.51
N ALA A 346 13.81 13.39 -14.90
CA ALA A 346 14.75 13.69 -15.97
C ALA A 346 16.20 13.59 -15.51
N GLY A 347 17.01 12.84 -16.25
CA GLY A 347 18.48 12.75 -16.04
C GLY A 347 18.87 12.04 -14.74
N THR A 348 20.02 12.45 -14.20
CA THR A 348 20.55 11.95 -12.93
C THR A 348 20.36 13.00 -11.84
N VAL A 349 19.80 12.60 -10.69
CA VAL A 349 19.70 13.45 -9.52
C VAL A 349 20.65 12.90 -8.45
N PRO A 350 21.84 13.49 -8.29
CA PRO A 350 22.76 13.12 -7.22
C PRO A 350 22.29 13.73 -5.90
N HIS A 351 22.61 13.08 -4.80
CA HIS A 351 22.33 13.58 -3.45
C HIS A 351 20.85 13.86 -3.17
N ALA A 352 19.94 13.14 -3.84
CA ALA A 352 18.53 13.09 -3.44
C ALA A 352 18.38 12.39 -2.07
N SER A 353 17.17 12.41 -1.51
CA SER A 353 16.78 11.61 -0.34
C SER A 353 15.45 10.93 -0.62
N CYS A 354 14.93 10.11 0.31
CA CYS A 354 13.59 9.51 0.16
C CYS A 354 12.52 10.60 -0.03
N SER A 355 12.70 11.74 0.62
CA SER A 355 11.82 12.91 0.48
C SER A 355 11.74 13.47 -0.94
N PHE A 356 12.65 13.13 -1.84
CA PHE A 356 12.60 13.60 -3.22
C PHE A 356 11.39 13.04 -4.00
N CYS A 357 11.06 11.77 -3.76
CA CYS A 357 9.89 11.12 -4.37
C CYS A 357 8.68 11.09 -3.43
N HIS A 358 8.92 11.14 -2.12
CA HIS A 358 7.93 11.16 -1.05
C HIS A 358 7.88 12.56 -0.41
N ASP A 359 7.60 13.56 -1.25
CA ASP A 359 7.78 14.98 -0.98
C ASP A 359 6.64 15.65 -0.19
N THR A 360 5.45 15.04 -0.16
CA THR A 360 4.31 15.58 0.61
C THR A 360 4.61 15.55 2.11
N PRO A 361 4.62 16.73 2.77
CA PRO A 361 5.03 16.86 4.17
C PRO A 361 4.21 15.99 5.12
N ASN A 362 4.87 15.16 5.93
CA ASN A 362 4.31 14.28 6.95
C ASN A 362 3.33 13.20 6.43
N ILE A 363 3.21 13.04 5.13
CA ILE A 363 2.33 12.07 4.47
C ILE A 363 3.16 11.07 3.66
N GLY A 364 4.15 11.58 2.90
CA GLY A 364 5.05 10.76 2.10
C GLY A 364 4.44 10.23 0.81
N SER A 365 3.35 10.83 0.31
CA SER A 365 2.91 10.65 -1.07
C SER A 365 3.71 11.55 -2.00
N ARG A 366 3.62 11.31 -3.32
CA ARG A 366 4.06 12.27 -4.32
C ARG A 366 3.07 13.42 -4.41
N SER A 367 3.54 14.66 -4.32
CA SER A 367 2.67 15.85 -4.29
C SER A 367 2.10 16.24 -5.65
N VAL A 368 2.69 15.72 -6.75
CA VAL A 368 2.25 15.95 -8.13
C VAL A 368 1.94 14.62 -8.84
N ASN A 369 1.05 14.67 -9.84
CA ASN A 369 0.76 13.50 -10.69
C ASN A 369 1.91 13.26 -11.70
N VAL A 370 3.04 12.79 -11.17
CA VAL A 370 4.20 12.37 -11.97
C VAL A 370 4.62 10.99 -11.50
N PRO A 371 4.01 9.93 -12.04
CA PRO A 371 4.39 8.55 -11.72
C PRO A 371 5.82 8.27 -12.19
N ILE A 372 6.50 7.39 -11.43
CA ILE A 372 7.93 7.12 -11.57
C ILE A 372 8.14 5.62 -11.73
N ASP A 373 9.04 5.23 -12.62
CA ASP A 373 9.53 3.87 -12.69
C ASP A 373 10.75 3.70 -11.78
N THR A 374 10.57 2.96 -10.69
CA THR A 374 11.66 2.64 -9.76
C THR A 374 12.35 1.31 -10.08
N GLY A 375 11.84 0.56 -11.05
CA GLY A 375 12.35 -0.76 -11.45
C GLY A 375 11.67 -1.94 -10.74
N THR A 376 10.68 -1.72 -9.88
CA THR A 376 10.02 -2.80 -9.10
C THR A 376 9.20 -3.78 -9.94
N ALA A 377 8.82 -3.41 -11.17
CA ALA A 377 8.12 -4.26 -12.12
C ALA A 377 9.05 -4.88 -13.18
N HIS A 378 10.34 -4.53 -13.19
CA HIS A 378 11.28 -5.04 -14.18
C HIS A 378 11.56 -6.53 -14.00
N ASN A 379 11.88 -7.19 -15.09
CA ASN A 379 12.34 -8.58 -15.05
C ASN A 379 13.86 -8.63 -14.91
N ALA A 380 14.35 -9.11 -13.77
CA ALA A 380 15.79 -9.14 -13.48
C ALA A 380 16.63 -9.90 -14.52
N ALA A 381 16.05 -10.92 -15.17
CA ALA A 381 16.76 -11.72 -16.18
C ALA A 381 16.98 -10.98 -17.51
N ALA A 382 16.20 -9.92 -17.76
CA ALA A 382 16.27 -9.10 -18.97
C ALA A 382 16.73 -7.65 -18.68
N GLU A 383 17.03 -7.34 -17.41
CA GLU A 383 17.44 -6.01 -16.98
C GLU A 383 18.92 -5.78 -17.25
N ALA A 384 19.26 -4.60 -17.74
CA ALA A 384 20.63 -4.20 -18.04
C ALA A 384 21.24 -3.28 -16.96
N ASP A 385 20.40 -2.59 -16.17
CA ASP A 385 20.89 -1.70 -15.12
C ASP A 385 21.29 -2.53 -13.87
N PRO A 386 22.59 -2.57 -13.52
CA PRO A 386 23.07 -3.36 -12.39
C PRO A 386 22.46 -2.92 -11.05
N ASN A 387 22.04 -1.66 -10.92
CA ASN A 387 21.43 -1.16 -9.69
C ASN A 387 19.98 -1.63 -9.57
N VAL A 388 19.23 -1.72 -10.67
CA VAL A 388 17.90 -2.33 -10.69
C VAL A 388 18.01 -3.80 -10.33
N ILE A 389 18.95 -4.54 -10.94
CA ILE A 389 19.21 -5.96 -10.63
C ILE A 389 19.53 -6.14 -9.15
N ALA A 390 20.41 -5.31 -8.59
CA ALA A 390 20.78 -5.37 -7.18
C ALA A 390 19.59 -5.07 -6.24
N GLY A 391 18.74 -4.12 -6.61
CA GLY A 391 17.49 -3.84 -5.89
C GLY A 391 16.54 -5.03 -5.93
N LEU A 392 16.26 -5.58 -7.11
CA LEU A 392 15.36 -6.72 -7.30
C LEU A 392 15.84 -7.97 -6.54
N ALA A 393 17.14 -8.16 -6.40
CA ALA A 393 17.72 -9.27 -5.62
C ALA A 393 17.37 -9.23 -4.12
N ALA A 394 16.96 -8.07 -3.59
CA ALA A 394 16.50 -7.92 -2.21
C ALA A 394 15.03 -8.28 -2.01
N LEU A 395 14.29 -8.56 -3.09
CA LEU A 395 12.84 -8.75 -3.07
C LEU A 395 12.45 -10.22 -3.20
N SER A 396 11.23 -10.52 -2.74
CA SER A 396 10.54 -11.81 -2.93
C SER A 396 9.57 -11.67 -4.11
N VAL A 397 10.08 -11.50 -5.32
CA VAL A 397 9.27 -11.25 -6.52
C VAL A 397 8.35 -12.44 -6.79
N PRO A 398 7.01 -12.23 -6.83
CA PRO A 398 6.08 -13.33 -7.14
C PRO A 398 6.21 -13.78 -8.60
N SER A 399 5.76 -15.00 -8.88
CA SER A 399 5.69 -15.53 -10.25
C SER A 399 4.56 -14.82 -10.99
N LEU A 400 4.88 -13.76 -11.76
CA LEU A 400 3.94 -12.97 -12.53
C LEU A 400 4.12 -13.22 -14.03
N PRO A 401 3.10 -12.94 -14.86
CA PRO A 401 3.31 -12.84 -16.30
C PRO A 401 4.41 -11.83 -16.62
N VAL A 402 5.17 -12.12 -17.66
CA VAL A 402 6.24 -11.24 -18.16
C VAL A 402 5.90 -10.81 -19.56
N TYR A 403 5.90 -9.52 -19.78
CA TYR A 403 5.59 -8.88 -21.04
C TYR A 403 6.84 -8.30 -21.69
N GLN A 404 6.96 -8.47 -22.99
CA GLN A 404 7.91 -7.74 -23.83
C GLN A 404 7.18 -6.63 -24.57
N ILE A 405 7.72 -5.43 -24.50
CA ILE A 405 7.20 -4.25 -25.17
C ILE A 405 8.23 -3.77 -26.19
N THR A 406 7.82 -3.69 -27.46
CA THR A 406 8.67 -3.32 -28.61
C THR A 406 8.01 -2.20 -29.39
N GLY A 407 8.80 -1.53 -30.25
CA GLY A 407 8.32 -0.40 -31.06
C GLY A 407 8.59 0.97 -30.43
N CYS A 408 9.14 0.99 -29.22
CA CYS A 408 9.56 2.23 -28.59
C CYS A 408 10.94 2.68 -29.04
N THR A 409 11.19 3.98 -28.91
CA THR A 409 12.48 4.62 -29.21
C THR A 409 12.95 5.38 -27.97
N ASN A 410 14.20 5.22 -27.60
CA ASN A 410 14.80 5.98 -26.52
C ASN A 410 14.82 7.47 -26.91
N PRO A 411 14.27 8.37 -26.08
CA PRO A 411 14.12 9.77 -26.44
C PRO A 411 15.46 10.53 -26.53
N VAL A 412 16.54 9.99 -25.96
CA VAL A 412 17.86 10.63 -25.96
C VAL A 412 18.74 10.08 -27.09
N THR A 413 18.79 8.74 -27.22
CA THR A 413 19.69 8.10 -28.20
C THR A 413 19.03 7.89 -29.56
N HIS A 414 17.70 8.02 -29.65
CA HIS A 414 16.87 7.71 -30.84
C HIS A 414 17.00 6.27 -31.36
N LEU A 415 17.55 5.37 -30.53
CA LEU A 415 17.66 3.95 -30.86
C LEU A 415 16.41 3.19 -30.38
N PRO A 416 16.04 2.09 -31.07
CA PRO A 416 14.99 1.20 -30.59
C PRO A 416 15.27 0.70 -29.16
N VAL A 417 14.24 0.68 -28.32
CA VAL A 417 14.30 0.13 -26.97
C VAL A 417 13.23 -0.94 -26.79
N THR A 418 13.58 -1.99 -26.07
CA THR A 418 12.68 -3.07 -25.67
C THR A 418 12.61 -3.08 -24.15
N TYR A 419 11.37 -3.09 -23.61
CA TYR A 419 11.14 -3.25 -22.19
C TYR A 419 10.69 -4.67 -21.89
N THR A 420 11.09 -5.19 -20.74
CA THR A 420 10.65 -6.49 -20.22
C THR A 420 10.16 -6.28 -18.79
N THR A 421 8.86 -6.40 -18.58
CA THR A 421 8.20 -6.00 -17.34
C THR A 421 7.06 -6.94 -16.97
N SER A 422 6.77 -7.08 -15.68
CA SER A 422 5.55 -7.76 -15.19
C SER A 422 4.34 -6.82 -15.09
N ASP A 423 4.57 -5.50 -15.10
CA ASP A 423 3.51 -4.49 -15.09
C ASP A 423 3.94 -3.25 -15.88
N PRO A 424 3.37 -3.02 -17.06
CA PRO A 424 3.66 -1.82 -17.85
C PRO A 424 3.16 -0.49 -17.23
N GLY A 425 2.54 -0.51 -16.05
CA GLY A 425 2.15 0.69 -15.31
C GLY A 425 1.20 1.60 -16.10
N LEU A 426 1.45 2.91 -16.04
CA LEU A 426 0.69 3.92 -16.78
C LEU A 426 0.69 3.67 -18.29
N GLY A 427 1.74 3.03 -18.82
CA GLY A 427 1.83 2.71 -20.27
C GLY A 427 0.67 1.86 -20.79
N LEU A 428 0.06 0.99 -19.98
CA LEU A 428 -1.12 0.23 -20.37
C LEU A 428 -2.36 1.12 -20.60
N PHE A 429 -2.46 2.23 -19.88
CA PHE A 429 -3.59 3.14 -19.98
C PHE A 429 -3.34 4.23 -21.05
N SER A 430 -2.17 4.87 -21.01
CA SER A 430 -1.83 5.97 -21.91
C SER A 430 -1.48 5.50 -23.34
N GLY A 431 -0.97 4.28 -23.48
CA GLY A 431 -0.40 3.79 -24.75
C GLY A 431 0.94 4.44 -25.12
N LEU A 432 1.55 5.22 -24.23
CA LEU A 432 2.77 5.96 -24.51
C LEU A 432 4.01 5.18 -24.06
N CYS A 433 5.04 5.18 -24.92
CA CYS A 433 6.34 4.58 -24.59
C CYS A 433 7.04 5.22 -23.39
N SER A 434 6.82 6.52 -23.18
CA SER A 434 7.37 7.27 -22.04
C SER A 434 6.82 6.82 -20.67
N ASP A 435 5.68 6.15 -20.67
CA ASP A 435 4.92 5.86 -19.45
C ASP A 435 5.03 4.40 -19.00
N ILE A 436 5.80 3.60 -19.75
CA ILE A 436 5.98 2.16 -19.43
C ILE A 436 6.61 2.01 -18.05
N SER A 437 6.03 1.09 -17.26
CA SER A 437 6.40 0.72 -15.89
C SER A 437 6.31 1.86 -14.85
N ARG A 438 5.76 3.02 -15.21
CA ARG A 438 5.60 4.14 -14.28
C ARG A 438 4.40 3.93 -13.37
N THR A 439 4.62 4.10 -12.07
CA THR A 439 3.61 4.00 -11.03
C THR A 439 3.70 5.15 -10.04
N GLN A 440 2.58 5.48 -9.40
CA GLN A 440 2.52 6.54 -8.38
C GLN A 440 3.22 6.13 -7.09
N ALA A 441 3.84 7.09 -6.40
CA ALA A 441 4.30 6.93 -5.02
C ALA A 441 3.14 7.27 -4.04
N PRO A 442 2.55 6.24 -3.39
CA PRO A 442 1.40 6.43 -2.51
C PRO A 442 1.80 6.99 -1.14
N SER A 443 0.80 7.34 -0.32
CA SER A 443 0.99 7.69 1.08
C SER A 443 1.70 6.58 1.85
N LEU A 444 2.66 6.97 2.69
CA LEU A 444 3.41 6.07 3.57
C LEU A 444 2.74 5.86 4.94
N ARG A 445 1.54 6.40 5.16
CA ARG A 445 0.85 6.27 6.46
C ARG A 445 0.18 4.91 6.62
N GLY A 446 0.26 4.33 7.82
CA GLY A 446 -0.33 3.02 8.16
C GLY A 446 0.38 1.83 7.51
N LEU A 447 1.66 1.91 7.21
CA LEU A 447 2.42 0.85 6.53
C LEU A 447 2.45 -0.46 7.33
N ALA A 448 2.63 -0.42 8.65
CA ALA A 448 2.76 -1.61 9.49
C ALA A 448 1.59 -2.60 9.37
N ALA A 449 0.39 -2.11 9.00
CA ALA A 449 -0.81 -2.94 8.85
C ALA A 449 -0.97 -3.57 7.45
N ARG A 450 -0.16 -3.21 6.44
CA ARG A 450 -0.47 -3.43 5.02
C ARG A 450 0.52 -4.32 4.25
N ALA A 451 1.37 -5.09 4.93
CA ALA A 451 2.30 -5.99 4.22
C ALA A 451 1.55 -6.98 3.29
N PRO A 452 2.15 -7.38 2.15
CA PRO A 452 3.43 -6.98 1.58
C PRO A 452 3.36 -5.63 0.83
N TYR A 453 4.50 -5.15 0.34
CA TYR A 453 4.67 -3.79 -0.19
C TYR A 453 4.99 -3.79 -1.68
N PHE A 454 5.06 -2.59 -2.26
CA PHE A 454 5.05 -2.26 -3.68
C PHE A 454 3.74 -2.66 -4.37
N HIS A 455 3.51 -2.12 -5.56
CA HIS A 455 2.28 -2.41 -6.32
C HIS A 455 2.16 -3.90 -6.65
N GLY A 456 3.26 -4.57 -6.95
CA GLY A 456 3.35 -6.01 -7.27
C GLY A 456 3.57 -6.91 -6.05
N GLY A 457 3.45 -6.42 -4.81
CA GLY A 457 3.58 -7.24 -3.60
C GLY A 457 4.94 -7.94 -3.44
N SER A 458 5.98 -7.42 -4.06
CA SER A 458 7.31 -8.06 -4.16
C SER A 458 8.18 -7.90 -2.91
N ALA A 459 7.84 -7.00 -1.99
CA ALA A 459 8.53 -6.86 -0.72
C ALA A 459 7.66 -7.38 0.43
N ALA A 460 8.04 -8.51 1.03
CA ALA A 460 7.29 -9.13 2.13
C ALA A 460 7.34 -8.32 3.43
N SER A 461 8.33 -7.44 3.60
CA SER A 461 8.54 -6.63 4.80
C SER A 461 9.10 -5.25 4.47
N LEU A 462 8.98 -4.29 5.40
CA LEU A 462 9.65 -2.99 5.28
C LEU A 462 11.18 -3.12 5.25
N ALA A 463 11.75 -4.16 5.85
CA ALA A 463 13.18 -4.43 5.72
C ALA A 463 13.58 -4.72 4.27
N GLN A 464 12.77 -5.47 3.51
CA GLN A 464 13.01 -5.68 2.08
C GLN A 464 12.81 -4.41 1.26
N VAL A 465 11.82 -3.56 1.61
CA VAL A 465 11.64 -2.23 0.98
C VAL A 465 12.90 -1.38 1.14
N VAL A 466 13.42 -1.29 2.37
CA VAL A 466 14.63 -0.52 2.67
C VAL A 466 15.86 -1.12 1.96
N ALA A 467 16.00 -2.45 1.96
CA ALA A 467 17.10 -3.13 1.27
C ALA A 467 17.05 -2.88 -0.26
N PHE A 468 15.85 -2.93 -0.86
CA PHE A 468 15.66 -2.58 -2.28
C PHE A 468 16.17 -1.17 -2.57
N TYR A 469 15.70 -0.17 -1.86
CA TYR A 469 16.09 1.22 -2.10
C TYR A 469 17.58 1.46 -1.79
N ASN A 470 18.11 0.81 -0.75
CA ASN A 470 19.53 0.89 -0.39
C ASN A 470 20.43 0.40 -1.54
N ALA A 471 20.07 -0.72 -2.17
CA ALA A 471 20.81 -1.27 -3.32
C ALA A 471 20.52 -0.48 -4.61
N ARG A 472 19.23 -0.23 -4.94
CA ARG A 472 18.79 0.41 -6.18
C ARG A 472 19.35 1.83 -6.34
N PHE A 473 19.42 2.60 -5.27
CA PHE A 473 19.84 3.99 -5.30
C PHE A 473 21.18 4.26 -4.57
N GLN A 474 21.92 3.18 -4.25
CA GLN A 474 23.29 3.24 -3.70
C GLN A 474 23.39 4.08 -2.41
N MET A 475 22.43 3.93 -1.51
CA MET A 475 22.37 4.73 -0.27
C MET A 475 23.50 4.39 0.71
N ASN A 476 24.10 3.19 0.62
CA ASN A 476 25.18 2.69 1.47
C ASN A 476 24.84 2.72 2.98
N LEU A 477 23.57 2.50 3.33
CA LEU A 477 23.15 2.41 4.73
C LEU A 477 23.70 1.13 5.37
N ASN A 478 24.33 1.28 6.53
CA ASN A 478 24.71 0.13 7.34
C ASN A 478 23.48 -0.55 7.99
N PRO A 479 23.61 -1.77 8.53
CA PRO A 479 22.48 -2.50 9.10
C PRO A 479 21.72 -1.76 10.20
N GLY A 480 22.42 -0.98 11.06
CA GLY A 480 21.78 -0.18 12.11
C GLY A 480 20.93 0.96 11.54
N GLN A 481 21.43 1.65 10.51
CA GLN A 481 20.69 2.69 9.82
C GLN A 481 19.46 2.13 9.07
N GLN A 482 19.59 0.96 8.45
CA GLN A 482 18.44 0.28 7.83
C GLN A 482 17.38 -0.07 8.87
N ALA A 483 17.78 -0.58 10.05
CA ALA A 483 16.86 -0.86 11.15
C ALA A 483 16.17 0.39 11.67
N ASP A 484 16.90 1.50 11.87
CA ASP A 484 16.32 2.78 12.28
C ASP A 484 15.28 3.28 11.25
N LEU A 485 15.58 3.18 9.94
CA LEU A 485 14.65 3.56 8.89
C LEU A 485 13.39 2.66 8.87
N VAL A 486 13.55 1.35 9.08
CA VAL A 486 12.40 0.41 9.21
C VAL A 486 11.53 0.77 10.41
N ASN A 487 12.12 1.10 11.56
CA ASN A 487 11.39 1.53 12.74
C ASN A 487 10.59 2.82 12.49
N PHE A 488 11.18 3.78 11.77
CA PHE A 488 10.46 4.99 11.35
C PHE A 488 9.28 4.66 10.42
N LEU A 489 9.48 3.83 9.40
CA LEU A 489 8.42 3.45 8.46
C LEU A 489 7.28 2.69 9.14
N ASN A 490 7.57 1.86 10.15
CA ASN A 490 6.56 1.20 10.97
C ASN A 490 5.74 2.18 11.81
N ALA A 491 6.32 3.32 12.19
CA ALA A 491 5.66 4.34 12.98
C ALA A 491 4.81 5.34 12.16
N LEU A 492 4.78 5.20 10.82
CA LEU A 492 3.96 6.02 9.94
C LEU A 492 2.54 5.43 9.82
#